data_1b4c4ae1e79d53aa5c9b22c1b0b9a5d6
#
_entry.id   1b4c4ae1e79d53aa5c9b22c1b0b9a5d6
#
_cell.length_a   1.000
_cell.length_b   1.000
_cell.length_c   1.000
_cell.angle_alpha   90.00
_cell.angle_beta   90.00
_cell.angle_gamma   90.00
#
_symmetry.space_group_name_H-M   'P 1'
#
loop_
_entity.id
_entity.type
_entity.pdbx_description
1 polymer ?
#
loop_
_entity_poly.entity_id
_entity_poly.type
_entity_poly.pdbx_seq_one_letter_code
_entity_poly.pdbx_strand_id
1 'polypeptide(L)'
;MAKFKVSPNLEKYDRAIYQLGAQAHEYIENAVKKGADPVADAVRAGVNGIPVDDNYRKPGELRSGLRTIQKSGLQAGLGVAPVRDDSGFINVKVGFHGYNGMHTKKYPGGQPNAMIARSVENGTSYMSAHPFIAPAVRSSQKQAENIMKQEIENSIGKIMEV
;
A
#
# COMPACT_ATOMS: atom_id res chain seq x y z
N MET A 1 -37.99 -17.94 -42.43
CA MET A 1 -37.10 -17.48 -41.33
C MET A 1 -35.67 -17.47 -41.86
N ALA A 2 -35.03 -16.30 -41.91
CA ALA A 2 -33.62 -16.21 -42.30
C ALA A 2 -32.76 -16.58 -41.10
N LYS A 3 -31.94 -17.63 -41.20
CA LYS A 3 -30.96 -18.00 -40.19
C LYS A 3 -29.63 -17.33 -40.56
N PHE A 4 -29.19 -16.39 -39.77
CA PHE A 4 -27.82 -15.84 -39.86
C PHE A 4 -26.88 -16.76 -39.10
N LYS A 5 -25.81 -17.23 -39.76
CA LYS A 5 -24.65 -17.86 -39.09
C LYS A 5 -23.71 -16.76 -38.64
N VAL A 6 -23.37 -16.77 -37.37
CA VAL A 6 -22.29 -15.91 -36.81
C VAL A 6 -20.98 -16.31 -37.47
N SER A 7 -20.19 -15.34 -37.91
CA SER A 7 -18.89 -15.64 -38.53
C SER A 7 -17.90 -16.19 -37.47
N PRO A 8 -16.96 -17.06 -37.86
CA PRO A 8 -15.95 -17.59 -36.92
C PRO A 8 -15.15 -16.51 -36.18
N ASN A 9 -14.98 -15.34 -36.80
CA ASN A 9 -14.32 -14.20 -36.16
C ASN A 9 -15.15 -13.61 -35.01
N LEU A 10 -16.48 -13.52 -35.19
CA LEU A 10 -17.37 -13.04 -34.12
C LEU A 10 -17.45 -14.02 -32.95
N GLU A 11 -17.38 -15.33 -33.19
CA GLU A 11 -17.31 -16.34 -32.12
C GLU A 11 -16.03 -16.23 -31.29
N LYS A 12 -14.89 -15.86 -31.89
CA LYS A 12 -13.64 -15.59 -31.16
C LYS A 12 -13.80 -14.38 -30.24
N TYR A 13 -14.36 -13.29 -30.72
CA TYR A 13 -14.61 -12.11 -29.91
C TYR A 13 -15.60 -12.39 -28.77
N ASP A 14 -16.65 -13.15 -29.03
CA ASP A 14 -17.62 -13.54 -28.00
C ASP A 14 -16.97 -14.34 -26.89
N ARG A 15 -16.12 -15.32 -27.22
CA ARG A 15 -15.34 -16.08 -26.24
C ARG A 15 -14.37 -15.20 -25.45
N ALA A 16 -13.67 -14.28 -26.12
CA ALA A 16 -12.73 -13.35 -25.48
C ALA A 16 -13.45 -12.43 -24.49
N ILE A 17 -14.61 -11.90 -24.86
CA ILE A 17 -15.44 -11.06 -23.97
C ILE A 17 -15.94 -11.86 -22.76
N TYR A 18 -16.37 -13.09 -22.97
CA TYR A 18 -16.81 -13.97 -21.88
C TYR A 18 -15.67 -14.28 -20.90
N GLN A 19 -14.49 -14.62 -21.42
CA GLN A 19 -13.29 -14.86 -20.60
C GLN A 19 -12.87 -13.61 -19.83
N LEU A 20 -12.90 -12.45 -20.48
CA LEU A 20 -12.61 -11.17 -19.83
C LEU A 20 -13.56 -10.92 -18.66
N GLY A 21 -14.86 -11.14 -18.86
CA GLY A 21 -15.86 -10.99 -17.81
C GLY A 21 -15.63 -11.92 -16.62
N ALA A 22 -15.29 -13.20 -16.90
CA ALA A 22 -15.04 -14.20 -15.87
C ALA A 22 -13.75 -13.94 -15.05
N GLN A 23 -12.74 -13.31 -15.67
CA GLN A 23 -11.42 -13.08 -15.05
C GLN A 23 -11.19 -11.61 -14.65
N ALA A 24 -12.12 -10.71 -14.91
CA ALA A 24 -11.97 -9.28 -14.65
C ALA A 24 -11.62 -8.99 -13.19
N HIS A 25 -12.23 -9.71 -12.26
CA HIS A 25 -11.98 -9.55 -10.83
C HIS A 25 -10.52 -9.85 -10.47
N GLU A 26 -9.99 -10.97 -10.95
CA GLU A 26 -8.60 -11.38 -10.73
C GLU A 26 -7.60 -10.38 -11.33
N TYR A 27 -7.91 -9.83 -12.52
CA TYR A 27 -7.04 -8.83 -13.15
C TYR A 27 -6.99 -7.53 -12.36
N ILE A 28 -8.13 -7.10 -11.82
CA ILE A 28 -8.18 -5.90 -10.97
C ILE A 28 -7.44 -6.15 -9.65
N GLU A 29 -7.61 -7.31 -9.02
CA GLU A 29 -6.87 -7.67 -7.81
C GLU A 29 -5.35 -7.63 -8.04
N ASN A 30 -4.88 -8.22 -9.12
CA ASN A 30 -3.46 -8.23 -9.48
C ASN A 30 -2.94 -6.81 -9.76
N ALA A 31 -3.70 -6.00 -10.48
CA ALA A 31 -3.35 -4.62 -10.77
C ALA A 31 -3.24 -3.77 -9.49
N VAL A 32 -4.23 -3.87 -8.60
CA VAL A 32 -4.26 -3.15 -7.31
C VAL A 32 -3.09 -3.58 -6.42
N LYS A 33 -2.79 -4.88 -6.37
CA LYS A 33 -1.64 -5.41 -5.61
C LYS A 33 -0.32 -4.85 -6.11
N LYS A 34 -0.08 -4.88 -7.43
CA LYS A 34 1.14 -4.30 -8.03
C LYS A 34 1.22 -2.79 -7.89
N GLY A 35 0.09 -2.10 -7.94
CA GLY A 35 0.01 -0.66 -7.71
C GLY A 35 0.36 -0.24 -6.28
N ALA A 36 0.27 -1.15 -5.30
CA ALA A 36 0.68 -0.88 -3.93
C ALA A 36 2.21 -0.83 -3.74
N ASP A 37 2.99 -1.50 -4.58
CA ASP A 37 4.45 -1.61 -4.42
C ASP A 37 5.15 -0.24 -4.43
N PRO A 38 4.94 0.66 -5.40
CA PRO A 38 5.57 1.98 -5.38
C PRO A 38 5.14 2.83 -4.19
N VAL A 39 3.94 2.64 -3.68
CA VAL A 39 3.48 3.33 -2.46
C VAL A 39 4.23 2.81 -1.24
N ALA A 40 4.37 1.49 -1.11
CA ALA A 40 5.13 0.87 -0.02
C ALA A 40 6.61 1.28 -0.05
N ASP A 41 7.21 1.35 -1.24
CA ASP A 41 8.60 1.78 -1.40
C ASP A 41 8.80 3.26 -1.04
N ALA A 42 7.89 4.13 -1.45
CA ALA A 42 7.92 5.55 -1.08
C ALA A 42 7.76 5.74 0.43
N VAL A 43 6.84 5.00 1.08
CA VAL A 43 6.67 5.03 2.54
C VAL A 43 7.93 4.51 3.23
N ARG A 44 8.56 3.43 2.73
CA ARG A 44 9.82 2.88 3.26
C ARG A 44 10.94 3.91 3.19
N ALA A 45 11.07 4.61 2.06
CA ALA A 45 12.03 5.69 1.91
C ALA A 45 11.75 6.82 2.91
N GLY A 46 10.48 7.16 3.12
CA GLY A 46 10.05 8.12 4.13
C GLY A 46 10.47 7.72 5.54
N VAL A 47 10.23 6.46 5.95
CA VAL A 47 10.68 5.93 7.25
C VAL A 47 12.20 6.06 7.41
N ASN A 48 12.96 5.74 6.36
CA ASN A 48 14.41 5.83 6.40
C ASN A 48 14.90 7.29 6.60
N GLY A 49 14.16 8.26 6.10
CA GLY A 49 14.43 9.68 6.24
C GLY A 49 14.13 10.27 7.63
N ILE A 50 13.37 9.57 8.50
CA ILE A 50 13.04 10.07 9.84
C ILE A 50 14.32 10.14 10.69
N PRO A 51 14.63 11.29 11.33
CA PRO A 51 15.77 11.42 12.21
C PRO A 51 15.71 10.44 13.41
N VAL A 52 16.87 10.04 13.90
CA VAL A 52 16.98 9.27 15.14
C VAL A 52 17.40 10.19 16.28
N ASP A 53 16.72 10.05 17.42
CA ASP A 53 17.01 10.80 18.64
C ASP A 53 16.86 9.89 19.86
N ASP A 54 17.96 9.26 20.24
CA ASP A 54 18.05 8.40 21.43
C ASP A 54 18.40 9.15 22.71
N ASN A 55 18.62 10.47 22.63
CA ASN A 55 19.04 11.27 23.78
C ASN A 55 17.95 11.36 24.85
N TYR A 56 18.38 11.46 26.09
CA TYR A 56 17.47 11.81 27.18
C TYR A 56 16.92 13.23 26.97
N ARG A 57 15.63 13.38 27.20
CA ARG A 57 14.95 14.69 27.14
C ARG A 57 14.37 15.03 28.51
N LYS A 58 14.54 16.28 28.91
CA LYS A 58 13.86 16.81 30.09
C LYS A 58 12.37 16.95 29.83
N PRO A 59 11.53 16.96 30.89
CA PRO A 59 10.13 17.31 30.75
C PRO A 59 9.94 18.63 30.00
N GLY A 60 9.09 18.64 28.97
CA GLY A 60 8.83 19.81 28.11
C GLY A 60 9.74 19.96 26.89
N GLU A 61 10.82 19.21 26.78
CA GLU A 61 11.66 19.20 25.58
C GLU A 61 11.12 18.22 24.53
N LEU A 62 10.97 18.70 23.30
CA LEU A 62 10.54 17.87 22.18
C LEU A 62 11.71 17.03 21.63
N ARG A 63 11.42 15.80 21.22
CA ARG A 63 12.34 14.98 20.42
C ARG A 63 12.37 15.48 18.99
N SER A 64 13.54 15.47 18.40
CA SER A 64 13.74 15.79 16.99
C SER A 64 13.53 14.59 16.06
N GLY A 65 13.30 13.39 16.61
CA GLY A 65 13.12 12.17 15.84
C GLY A 65 12.67 10.98 16.69
N LEU A 66 12.69 9.81 16.08
CA LEU A 66 12.37 8.54 16.73
C LEU A 66 13.57 7.98 17.52
N ARG A 67 13.28 7.12 18.49
CA ARG A 67 14.32 6.23 19.02
C ARG A 67 14.68 5.17 17.98
N THR A 68 15.94 4.73 17.98
CA THR A 68 16.42 3.67 17.08
C THR A 68 15.50 2.44 17.10
N ILE A 69 15.08 1.99 18.28
CA ILE A 69 14.21 0.82 18.45
C ILE A 69 12.81 1.03 17.84
N GLN A 70 12.28 2.24 17.90
CA GLN A 70 10.99 2.57 17.27
C GLN A 70 11.11 2.63 15.75
N LYS A 71 12.18 3.23 15.23
CA LYS A 71 12.46 3.29 13.79
C LYS A 71 12.64 1.90 13.20
N SER A 72 13.40 1.03 13.86
CA SER A 72 13.57 -0.37 13.46
C SER A 72 12.22 -1.12 13.46
N GLY A 73 11.35 -0.84 14.43
CA GLY A 73 10.00 -1.40 14.46
C GLY A 73 9.14 -0.95 13.27
N LEU A 74 9.22 0.32 12.87
CA LEU A 74 8.53 0.81 11.66
C LEU A 74 9.07 0.16 10.39
N GLN A 75 10.40 0.03 10.27
CA GLN A 75 11.02 -0.63 9.12
C GLN A 75 10.58 -2.09 8.99
N ALA A 76 10.58 -2.82 10.10
CA ALA A 76 10.16 -4.22 10.13
C ALA A 76 8.64 -4.41 9.97
N GLY A 77 7.85 -3.46 10.48
CA GLY A 77 6.39 -3.53 10.49
C GLY A 77 5.69 -2.98 9.23
N LEU A 78 6.43 -2.33 8.31
CA LEU A 78 5.84 -1.85 7.07
C LEU A 78 5.49 -3.02 6.15
N GLY A 79 4.24 -3.09 5.73
CA GLY A 79 3.76 -4.14 4.85
C GLY A 79 2.58 -3.71 3.98
N VAL A 80 2.29 -4.56 3.00
CA VAL A 80 1.12 -4.48 2.14
C VAL A 80 0.15 -5.56 2.61
N ALA A 81 -1.06 -5.16 2.99
CA ALA A 81 -2.10 -6.09 3.42
C ALA A 81 -2.59 -6.94 2.24
N PRO A 82 -3.21 -8.11 2.49
CA PRO A 82 -3.92 -8.84 1.44
C PRO A 82 -4.97 -7.96 0.77
N VAL A 83 -5.17 -8.18 -0.53
CA VAL A 83 -6.26 -7.55 -1.28
C VAL A 83 -7.59 -7.93 -0.65
N ARG A 84 -8.51 -7.00 -0.58
CA ARG A 84 -9.88 -7.19 -0.10
C ARG A 84 -10.87 -6.71 -1.14
N ASP A 85 -11.96 -7.44 -1.24
CA ASP A 85 -13.16 -7.00 -1.93
C ASP A 85 -14.21 -6.59 -0.88
N ASP A 86 -14.47 -5.30 -0.81
CA ASP A 86 -15.48 -4.73 0.06
C ASP A 86 -16.74 -4.43 -0.80
N SER A 87 -17.53 -5.46 -1.10
CA SER A 87 -18.77 -5.36 -1.88
C SER A 87 -18.57 -4.83 -3.32
N GLY A 88 -17.56 -5.36 -4.02
CA GLY A 88 -17.20 -4.97 -5.38
C GLY A 88 -16.18 -3.83 -5.44
N PHE A 89 -15.74 -3.33 -4.30
CA PHE A 89 -14.67 -2.34 -4.20
C PHE A 89 -13.35 -3.02 -3.81
N ILE A 90 -12.56 -3.35 -4.82
CA ILE A 90 -11.25 -4.00 -4.60
C ILE A 90 -10.26 -2.98 -4.07
N ASN A 91 -9.66 -3.29 -2.93
CA ASN A 91 -8.70 -2.41 -2.28
C ASN A 91 -7.53 -3.19 -1.64
N VAL A 92 -6.43 -2.48 -1.44
CA VAL A 92 -5.25 -2.95 -0.71
C VAL A 92 -4.77 -1.84 0.23
N LYS A 93 -4.23 -2.22 1.37
CA LYS A 93 -3.74 -1.25 2.36
C LYS A 93 -2.24 -1.40 2.53
N VAL A 94 -1.52 -0.29 2.45
CA VAL A 94 -0.13 -0.18 2.85
C VAL A 94 -0.10 0.41 4.25
N GLY A 95 0.62 -0.20 5.18
CA GLY A 95 0.61 0.29 6.56
C GLY A 95 1.59 -0.46 7.46
N PHE A 96 1.48 -0.18 8.75
CA PHE A 96 2.38 -0.70 9.77
C PHE A 96 1.66 -1.69 10.66
N HIS A 97 2.24 -2.88 10.82
CA HIS A 97 1.75 -3.93 11.71
C HIS A 97 2.74 -4.23 12.83
N GLY A 98 2.31 -5.00 13.82
CA GLY A 98 3.14 -5.47 14.90
C GLY A 98 3.51 -4.39 15.93
N TYR A 99 4.50 -4.74 16.72
CA TYR A 99 4.97 -3.94 17.86
C TYR A 99 6.49 -3.78 17.75
N ASN A 100 6.99 -2.64 18.22
CA ASN A 100 8.44 -2.44 18.39
C ASN A 100 8.90 -2.94 19.76
N GLY A 101 10.22 -3.00 19.97
CA GLY A 101 10.81 -3.44 21.22
C GLY A 101 10.79 -2.41 22.36
N MET A 102 10.10 -1.27 22.23
CA MET A 102 9.99 -0.26 23.28
C MET A 102 8.91 -0.64 24.28
N HIS A 103 9.33 -1.20 25.40
CA HIS A 103 8.44 -1.53 26.52
C HIS A 103 8.21 -0.30 27.40
N THR A 104 6.95 -0.03 27.72
CA THR A 104 6.55 1.04 28.64
C THR A 104 5.51 0.52 29.61
N LYS A 105 5.27 1.26 30.70
CA LYS A 105 4.23 0.90 31.68
C LYS A 105 2.86 0.69 31.02
N LYS A 106 2.54 1.48 29.98
CA LYS A 106 1.28 1.37 29.22
C LYS A 106 1.32 0.25 28.17
N TYR A 107 2.49 -0.05 27.63
CA TYR A 107 2.70 -1.04 26.57
C TYR A 107 3.81 -2.02 26.97
N PRO A 108 3.52 -2.95 27.90
CA PRO A 108 4.54 -3.89 28.41
C PRO A 108 5.00 -4.90 27.35
N GLY A 109 4.19 -5.17 26.31
CA GLY A 109 4.55 -6.02 25.16
C GLY A 109 5.18 -5.27 23.98
N GLY A 110 5.54 -3.99 24.16
CA GLY A 110 6.03 -3.12 23.08
C GLY A 110 4.97 -2.15 22.57
N GLN A 111 5.42 -1.07 21.95
CA GLN A 111 4.51 -0.06 21.39
C GLN A 111 4.02 -0.49 20.00
N PRO A 112 2.70 -0.32 19.68
CA PRO A 112 2.18 -0.62 18.33
C PRO A 112 2.85 0.25 17.27
N ASN A 113 3.37 -0.35 16.20
CA ASN A 113 4.03 0.37 15.11
C ASN A 113 3.09 1.36 14.41
N ALA A 114 1.82 1.01 14.21
CA ALA A 114 0.81 1.91 13.64
C ALA A 114 0.61 3.20 14.49
N MET A 115 0.67 3.08 15.82
CA MET A 115 0.60 4.24 16.72
C MET A 115 1.83 5.13 16.57
N ILE A 116 3.02 4.54 16.49
CA ILE A 116 4.27 5.30 16.30
C ILE A 116 4.25 6.00 14.94
N ALA A 117 3.85 5.33 13.86
CA ALA A 117 3.74 5.94 12.54
C ALA A 117 2.82 7.17 12.55
N ARG A 118 1.64 7.06 13.19
CA ARG A 118 0.71 8.18 13.35
C ARG A 118 1.31 9.32 14.19
N SER A 119 2.05 8.99 15.24
CA SER A 119 2.73 9.97 16.09
C SER A 119 3.80 10.75 15.35
N VAL A 120 4.55 10.09 14.46
CA VAL A 120 5.55 10.72 13.59
C VAL A 120 4.90 11.62 12.56
N GLU A 121 3.86 11.14 11.90
CA GLU A 121 3.16 11.90 10.86
C GLU A 121 2.58 13.22 11.39
N ASN A 122 1.95 13.17 12.56
CA ASN A 122 1.21 14.32 13.09
C ASN A 122 1.94 15.08 14.21
N GLY A 123 3.02 14.53 14.73
CA GLY A 123 3.66 15.02 15.96
C GLY A 123 2.88 14.67 17.22
N THR A 124 3.47 14.94 18.34
CA THR A 124 2.88 14.78 19.69
C THR A 124 3.39 15.89 20.61
N SER A 125 2.90 15.96 21.85
CA SER A 125 3.47 16.85 22.88
C SER A 125 4.93 16.55 23.23
N TYR A 126 5.50 15.42 22.77
CA TYR A 126 6.84 14.97 23.08
C TYR A 126 7.78 14.90 21.85
N MET A 127 7.24 15.06 20.65
CA MET A 127 8.00 14.92 19.40
C MET A 127 7.43 15.82 18.32
N SER A 128 8.31 16.51 17.61
CA SER A 128 7.94 17.28 16.41
C SER A 128 7.37 16.37 15.33
N ALA A 129 6.45 16.89 14.52
CA ALA A 129 5.93 16.17 13.37
C ALA A 129 7.02 16.00 12.31
N HIS A 130 7.07 14.80 11.73
CA HIS A 130 7.88 14.45 10.58
C HIS A 130 6.99 13.73 9.55
N PRO A 131 6.13 14.47 8.80
CA PRO A 131 5.24 13.85 7.84
C PRO A 131 6.00 13.06 6.79
N PHE A 132 5.70 11.79 6.64
CA PHE A 132 6.36 10.89 5.69
C PHE A 132 5.35 10.06 4.87
N ILE A 133 4.16 9.80 5.41
CA ILE A 133 3.11 9.04 4.72
C ILE A 133 2.47 9.89 3.63
N ALA A 134 1.99 11.09 3.98
CA ALA A 134 1.30 11.95 3.02
C ALA A 134 2.19 12.37 1.83
N PRO A 135 3.46 12.77 2.02
CA PRO A 135 4.36 13.01 0.90
C PRO A 135 4.62 11.76 0.05
N ALA A 136 4.82 10.58 0.68
CA ALA A 136 5.04 9.32 -0.01
C ALA A 136 3.86 8.96 -0.92
N VAL A 137 2.63 9.05 -0.41
CA VAL A 137 1.41 8.80 -1.19
C VAL A 137 1.32 9.74 -2.39
N ARG A 138 1.52 11.04 -2.19
CA ARG A 138 1.45 12.03 -3.29
C ARG A 138 2.50 11.76 -4.37
N SER A 139 3.73 11.44 -3.98
CA SER A 139 4.83 11.23 -4.94
C SER A 139 4.69 9.93 -5.73
N SER A 140 4.08 8.88 -5.13
CA SER A 140 3.94 7.56 -5.75
C SER A 140 2.61 7.35 -6.48
N GLN A 141 1.60 8.22 -6.27
CA GLN A 141 0.26 8.04 -6.80
C GLN A 141 0.24 7.83 -8.32
N LYS A 142 0.88 8.72 -9.07
CA LYS A 142 0.90 8.63 -10.54
C LYS A 142 1.58 7.35 -11.05
N GLN A 143 2.64 6.92 -10.36
CA GLN A 143 3.33 5.67 -10.70
C GLN A 143 2.44 4.47 -10.41
N ALA A 144 1.77 4.45 -9.26
CA ALA A 144 0.82 3.40 -8.89
C ALA A 144 -0.32 3.28 -9.91
N GLU A 145 -0.93 4.40 -10.28
CA GLU A 145 -1.99 4.46 -11.30
C GLU A 145 -1.51 3.93 -12.66
N ASN A 146 -0.31 4.31 -13.10
CA ASN A 146 0.25 3.83 -14.36
C ASN A 146 0.51 2.32 -14.33
N ILE A 147 1.03 1.78 -13.23
CA ILE A 147 1.27 0.33 -13.08
C ILE A 147 -0.05 -0.42 -13.11
N MET A 148 -1.06 0.05 -12.38
CA MET A 148 -2.39 -0.57 -12.41
C MET A 148 -2.98 -0.58 -13.81
N LYS A 149 -2.89 0.55 -14.53
CA LYS A 149 -3.37 0.67 -15.91
C LYS A 149 -2.65 -0.31 -16.83
N GLN A 150 -1.33 -0.36 -16.80
CA GLN A 150 -0.52 -1.26 -17.62
C GLN A 150 -0.84 -2.73 -17.35
N GLU A 151 -1.03 -3.10 -16.08
CA GLU A 151 -1.36 -4.48 -15.72
C GLU A 151 -2.72 -4.91 -16.27
N ILE A 152 -3.72 -4.03 -16.21
CA ILE A 152 -5.04 -4.27 -16.79
C ILE A 152 -4.94 -4.37 -18.32
N GLU A 153 -4.26 -3.42 -18.97
CA GLU A 153 -4.08 -3.43 -20.44
C GLU A 153 -3.36 -4.70 -20.91
N ASN A 154 -2.30 -5.12 -20.21
CA ASN A 154 -1.58 -6.36 -20.52
C ASN A 154 -2.46 -7.61 -20.37
N SER A 155 -3.32 -7.62 -19.35
CA SER A 155 -4.23 -8.74 -19.09
C SER A 155 -5.32 -8.83 -20.17
N ILE A 156 -5.86 -7.69 -20.60
CA ILE A 156 -6.82 -7.61 -21.71
C ILE A 156 -6.15 -8.02 -23.02
N GLY A 157 -4.94 -7.53 -23.29
CA GLY A 157 -4.20 -7.84 -24.51
C GLY A 157 -4.00 -9.35 -24.70
N LYS A 158 -3.63 -10.07 -23.66
CA LYS A 158 -3.45 -11.53 -23.68
C LYS A 158 -4.72 -12.29 -24.08
N ILE A 159 -5.90 -11.79 -23.75
CA ILE A 159 -7.19 -12.41 -24.12
C ILE A 159 -7.55 -12.08 -25.58
N MET A 160 -7.21 -10.87 -26.04
CA MET A 160 -7.57 -10.40 -27.36
C MET A 160 -6.63 -10.91 -28.48
N GLU A 161 -5.44 -11.40 -28.13
CA GLU A 161 -4.46 -11.99 -29.06
C GLU A 161 -4.78 -13.45 -29.46
N VAL A 162 -5.89 -14.02 -29.00
CA VAL A 162 -6.30 -15.43 -29.28
C VAL A 162 -7.03 -15.58 -30.61
#